data_608f814ecfea78973ea5f576d6d8dc49
#
_entry.id   608f814ecfea78973ea5f576d6d8dc49
#
_cell.length_a   1.000
_cell.length_b   1.000
_cell.length_c   1.000
_cell.angle_alpha   90.00
_cell.angle_beta   90.00
_cell.angle_gamma   90.00
#
_symmetry.space_group_name_H-M   'P 1'
#
loop_
_entity.id
_entity.type
_entity.pdbx_description
1 polymer ?
#
loop_
_entity_poly.entity_id
_entity_poly.type
_entity_poly.pdbx_seq_one_letter_code
_entity_poly.pdbx_strand_id
1 'polypeptide(L)'
;MLPFFHQAMDANMGIIVLNPNVNNFQLTDKDGNTSRVPIPYNETPEKHVLYVYDRIISRTTARNIVMLGYGNGGALAKSLLQLREDTILSKLRCISLTDSRHTLNNDLNFGLMTADSQTTRDFLEKHTINWIVSGLKQGSRDYVRERRVGDL
;
A
#
# COMPACT_ATOMS: atom_id res chain seq x y z
N MET A 1 15.19 -4.42 5.79
CA MET A 1 14.64 -4.80 4.47
C MET A 1 15.35 -5.99 3.84
N LEU A 2 16.71 -6.04 3.80
CA LEU A 2 17.48 -7.16 3.23
C LEU A 2 17.10 -8.57 3.73
N PRO A 3 16.85 -8.81 5.04
CA PRO A 3 16.46 -10.14 5.51
C PRO A 3 15.15 -10.66 4.87
N PHE A 4 14.19 -9.77 4.64
CA PHE A 4 12.93 -10.15 3.96
C PHE A 4 13.16 -10.55 2.50
N PHE A 5 14.10 -9.90 1.82
CA PHE A 5 14.41 -10.24 0.44
C PHE A 5 15.04 -11.64 0.35
N HIS A 6 16.00 -11.96 1.23
CA HIS A 6 16.59 -13.30 1.28
C HIS A 6 15.53 -14.36 1.55
N GLN A 7 14.68 -14.16 2.57
CA GLN A 7 13.60 -15.10 2.87
C GLN A 7 12.62 -15.30 1.71
N ALA A 8 12.27 -14.21 1.01
CA ALA A 8 11.39 -14.31 -0.15
C ALA A 8 12.06 -15.06 -1.30
N MET A 9 13.34 -14.81 -1.55
CA MET A 9 14.10 -15.53 -2.59
C MET A 9 14.23 -17.02 -2.24
N ASP A 10 14.54 -17.35 -1.00
CA ASP A 10 14.61 -18.73 -0.50
C ASP A 10 13.25 -19.46 -0.62
N ALA A 11 12.16 -18.72 -0.51
CA ALA A 11 10.80 -19.20 -0.73
C ALA A 11 10.37 -19.19 -2.22
N ASN A 12 11.30 -18.95 -3.15
CA ASN A 12 11.05 -18.86 -4.60
C ASN A 12 9.96 -17.82 -4.96
N MET A 13 9.98 -16.69 -4.27
CA MET A 13 9.07 -15.57 -4.51
C MET A 13 9.76 -14.48 -5.33
N GLY A 14 9.07 -13.94 -6.34
CA GLY A 14 9.48 -12.70 -7.01
C GLY A 14 9.22 -11.50 -6.10
N ILE A 15 10.09 -10.49 -6.21
CA ILE A 15 10.01 -9.28 -5.38
C ILE A 15 9.84 -8.05 -6.26
N ILE A 16 8.87 -7.20 -5.93
CA ILE A 16 8.70 -5.89 -6.54
C ILE A 16 8.73 -4.86 -5.41
N VAL A 17 9.67 -3.92 -5.50
CA VAL A 17 9.76 -2.79 -4.55
C VAL A 17 9.25 -1.54 -5.25
N LEU A 18 8.20 -0.94 -4.67
CA LEU A 18 7.61 0.30 -5.16
C LEU A 18 8.30 1.50 -4.51
N ASN A 19 8.46 2.58 -5.28
CA ASN A 19 8.93 3.86 -4.76
C ASN A 19 7.90 4.98 -5.05
N PRO A 20 6.77 5.01 -4.34
CA PRO A 20 5.68 5.95 -4.60
C PRO A 20 6.01 7.40 -4.19
N ASN A 21 7.13 7.63 -3.52
CA ASN A 21 7.48 8.96 -3.00
C ASN A 21 8.30 9.82 -3.97
N VAL A 22 8.77 9.24 -5.09
CA VAL A 22 9.53 9.98 -6.11
C VAL A 22 8.62 10.27 -7.29
N ASN A 23 7.97 11.43 -7.27
CA ASN A 23 6.93 11.80 -8.24
C ASN A 23 7.39 12.83 -9.27
N ASN A 24 8.55 13.40 -9.08
CA ASN A 24 9.15 14.37 -10.01
C ASN A 24 10.66 14.21 -10.09
N PHE A 25 11.22 14.70 -11.16
CA PHE A 25 12.66 14.84 -11.35
C PHE A 25 13.00 16.29 -11.63
N GLN A 26 14.26 16.65 -11.40
CA GLN A 26 14.77 17.98 -11.68
C GLN A 26 15.40 18.00 -13.06
N LEU A 27 15.02 18.99 -13.87
CA LEU A 27 15.68 19.34 -15.12
C LEU A 27 16.41 20.66 -14.93
N THR A 28 17.69 20.68 -15.32
CA THR A 28 18.47 21.91 -15.38
C THR A 28 18.66 22.27 -16.86
N ASP A 29 18.25 23.46 -17.24
CA ASP A 29 18.46 24.01 -18.61
C ASP A 29 19.92 24.43 -18.85
N LYS A 30 20.19 24.88 -20.07
CA LYS A 30 21.53 25.33 -20.46
C LYS A 30 21.99 26.60 -19.72
N ASP A 31 21.05 27.35 -19.17
CA ASP A 31 21.27 28.60 -18.45
C ASP A 31 21.41 28.38 -16.94
N GLY A 32 21.34 27.11 -16.51
CA GLY A 32 21.46 26.70 -15.09
C GLY A 32 20.17 26.79 -14.29
N ASN A 33 19.02 27.11 -14.91
CA ASN A 33 17.75 27.15 -14.21
C ASN A 33 17.23 25.75 -13.99
N THR A 34 16.74 25.47 -12.78
CA THR A 34 16.22 24.17 -12.41
C THR A 34 14.68 24.20 -12.32
N SER A 35 14.03 23.30 -13.02
CA SER A 35 12.59 23.08 -12.96
C SER A 35 12.26 21.67 -12.48
N ARG A 36 11.12 21.53 -11.77
CA ARG A 36 10.56 20.22 -11.38
C ARG A 36 9.58 19.76 -12.43
N VAL A 37 9.80 18.57 -12.97
CA VAL A 37 8.94 17.95 -13.98
C VAL A 37 8.31 16.70 -13.38
N PRO A 38 6.97 16.57 -13.39
CA PRO A 38 6.31 15.36 -12.94
C PRO A 38 6.73 14.15 -13.77
N ILE A 39 6.91 13.02 -13.11
CA ILE A 39 7.17 11.74 -13.79
C ILE A 39 5.84 11.24 -14.35
N PRO A 40 5.70 11.02 -15.67
CA PRO A 40 4.46 10.54 -16.26
C PRO A 40 3.98 9.25 -15.60
N TYR A 41 2.69 9.19 -15.31
CA TYR A 41 2.02 8.08 -14.60
C TYR A 41 2.50 7.85 -13.16
N ASN A 42 3.30 8.76 -12.63
CA ASN A 42 3.85 8.70 -11.28
C ASN A 42 3.74 10.06 -10.56
N GLU A 43 2.79 10.89 -10.98
CA GLU A 43 2.63 12.25 -10.46
C GLU A 43 2.17 12.26 -9.00
N THR A 44 1.54 11.18 -8.54
CA THR A 44 1.17 10.96 -7.13
C THR A 44 1.51 9.54 -6.70
N PRO A 45 1.66 9.28 -5.38
CA PRO A 45 1.88 7.94 -4.84
C PRO A 45 0.85 6.91 -5.32
N GLU A 46 -0.42 7.29 -5.41
CA GLU A 46 -1.52 6.43 -5.84
C GLU A 46 -1.38 6.07 -7.32
N LYS A 47 -1.09 7.06 -8.17
CA LYS A 47 -0.86 6.83 -9.60
C LYS A 47 0.30 5.88 -9.82
N HIS A 48 1.39 6.01 -9.04
CA HIS A 48 2.51 5.07 -9.09
C HIS A 48 2.05 3.63 -8.82
N VAL A 49 1.35 3.42 -7.70
CA VAL A 49 0.89 2.09 -7.29
C VAL A 49 -0.07 1.49 -8.32
N LEU A 50 -1.03 2.28 -8.81
CA LEU A 50 -1.97 1.85 -9.84
C LEU A 50 -1.27 1.51 -11.15
N TYR A 51 -0.34 2.35 -11.59
CA TYR A 51 0.42 2.10 -12.81
C TYR A 51 1.23 0.80 -12.72
N VAL A 52 1.96 0.59 -11.63
CA VAL A 52 2.76 -0.64 -11.44
C VAL A 52 1.84 -1.86 -11.36
N TYR A 53 0.71 -1.76 -10.68
CA TYR A 53 -0.27 -2.84 -10.67
C TYR A 53 -0.79 -3.16 -12.06
N ASP A 54 -1.34 -2.19 -12.76
CA ASP A 54 -2.00 -2.38 -14.06
C ASP A 54 -1.04 -2.82 -15.16
N ARG A 55 0.21 -2.38 -15.11
CA ARG A 55 1.19 -2.65 -16.17
C ARG A 55 2.11 -3.84 -15.90
N ILE A 56 2.34 -4.16 -14.64
CA ILE A 56 3.31 -5.18 -14.25
C ILE A 56 2.64 -6.29 -13.44
N ILE A 57 2.07 -5.96 -12.27
CA ILE A 57 1.62 -6.96 -11.30
C ILE A 57 0.42 -7.76 -11.82
N SER A 58 -0.57 -7.10 -12.42
CA SER A 58 -1.76 -7.76 -12.96
C SER A 58 -1.41 -8.80 -14.05
N ARG A 59 -0.31 -8.59 -14.76
CA ARG A 59 0.15 -9.42 -15.87
C ARG A 59 1.11 -10.53 -15.44
N THR A 60 1.50 -10.58 -14.17
CA THR A 60 2.38 -11.66 -13.69
C THR A 60 1.69 -13.01 -13.73
N THR A 61 2.47 -14.05 -13.99
CA THR A 61 2.03 -15.45 -13.89
C THR A 61 1.95 -15.96 -12.46
N ALA A 62 2.40 -15.17 -11.49
CA ALA A 62 2.29 -15.50 -10.07
C ALA A 62 0.84 -15.78 -9.68
N ARG A 63 0.62 -16.88 -8.97
CA ARG A 63 -0.70 -17.30 -8.49
C ARG A 63 -1.07 -16.64 -7.18
N ASN A 64 -0.08 -16.24 -6.41
CA ASN A 64 -0.26 -15.65 -5.09
C ASN A 64 0.52 -14.34 -5.01
N ILE A 65 -0.10 -13.34 -4.43
CA ILE A 65 0.49 -12.02 -4.16
C ILE A 65 0.40 -11.78 -2.65
N VAL A 66 1.47 -11.29 -2.08
CA VAL A 66 1.54 -10.78 -0.72
C VAL A 66 1.97 -9.32 -0.80
N MET A 67 1.31 -8.45 -0.07
CA MET A 67 1.70 -7.04 0.01
C MET A 67 2.33 -6.73 1.36
N LEU A 68 3.39 -5.94 1.33
CA LEU A 68 4.00 -5.37 2.53
C LEU A 68 3.91 -3.84 2.44
N GLY A 69 3.38 -3.20 3.47
CA GLY A 69 3.23 -1.75 3.54
C GLY A 69 3.81 -1.18 4.83
N TYR A 70 4.53 -0.07 4.71
CA TYR A 70 5.05 0.70 5.84
C TYR A 70 4.46 2.12 5.84
N GLY A 71 3.98 2.59 6.98
CA GLY A 71 3.44 3.94 7.12
C GLY A 71 2.32 4.22 6.10
N ASN A 72 2.50 5.22 5.25
CA ASN A 72 1.55 5.53 4.17
C ASN A 72 1.41 4.41 3.12
N GLY A 73 2.35 3.48 3.05
CA GLY A 73 2.24 2.30 2.18
C GLY A 73 1.01 1.45 2.47
N GLY A 74 0.51 1.46 3.71
CA GLY A 74 -0.73 0.78 4.06
C GLY A 74 -1.98 1.44 3.47
N ALA A 75 -2.05 2.76 3.49
CA ALA A 75 -3.13 3.50 2.84
C ALA A 75 -3.13 3.27 1.32
N LEU A 76 -1.94 3.23 0.70
CA LEU A 76 -1.79 2.92 -0.72
C LEU A 76 -2.20 1.48 -1.05
N ALA A 77 -1.86 0.51 -0.20
CA ALA A 77 -2.28 -0.88 -0.36
C ALA A 77 -3.81 -1.00 -0.28
N LYS A 78 -4.45 -0.30 0.66
CA LYS A 78 -5.91 -0.23 0.77
C LYS A 78 -6.54 0.42 -0.47
N SER A 79 -6.01 1.56 -0.92
CA SER A 79 -6.50 2.24 -2.13
C SER A 79 -6.40 1.35 -3.37
N LEU A 80 -5.31 0.60 -3.51
CA LEU A 80 -5.18 -0.36 -4.59
C LEU A 80 -6.25 -1.46 -4.49
N LEU A 81 -6.47 -2.00 -3.29
CA LEU A 81 -7.50 -3.00 -3.06
C LEU A 81 -8.88 -2.48 -3.45
N GLN A 82 -9.26 -1.27 -3.03
CA GLN A 82 -10.54 -0.65 -3.38
C GLN A 82 -10.71 -0.45 -4.90
N LEU A 83 -9.66 0.04 -5.58
CA LEU A 83 -9.74 0.40 -7.00
C LEU A 83 -9.58 -0.77 -7.95
N ARG A 84 -9.11 -1.91 -7.48
CA ARG A 84 -8.84 -3.10 -8.29
C ARG A 84 -9.35 -4.38 -7.62
N GLU A 85 -10.37 -4.24 -6.77
CA GLU A 85 -10.94 -5.34 -5.97
C GLU A 85 -11.20 -6.58 -6.81
N ASP A 86 -11.92 -6.44 -7.91
CA ASP A 86 -12.32 -7.56 -8.78
C ASP A 86 -11.13 -8.35 -9.34
N THR A 87 -10.01 -7.69 -9.55
CA THR A 87 -8.84 -8.32 -10.20
C THR A 87 -7.80 -8.77 -9.19
N ILE A 88 -7.53 -7.97 -8.15
CA ILE A 88 -6.46 -8.25 -7.20
C ILE A 88 -6.81 -9.39 -6.24
N LEU A 89 -8.06 -9.48 -5.78
CA LEU A 89 -8.50 -10.49 -4.81
C LEU A 89 -8.35 -11.91 -5.32
N SER A 90 -8.37 -12.12 -6.61
CA SER A 90 -8.16 -13.44 -7.21
C SER A 90 -6.76 -14.01 -6.87
N LYS A 91 -5.77 -13.14 -6.66
CA LYS A 91 -4.37 -13.50 -6.40
C LYS A 91 -3.85 -13.05 -5.03
N LEU A 92 -4.42 -12.01 -4.43
CA LEU A 92 -3.97 -11.48 -3.16
C LEU A 92 -4.29 -12.45 -2.01
N ARG A 93 -3.30 -12.75 -1.18
CA ARG A 93 -3.44 -13.70 -0.06
C ARG A 93 -3.43 -13.00 1.29
N CYS A 94 -2.54 -12.05 1.46
CA CYS A 94 -2.49 -11.26 2.69
C CYS A 94 -1.81 -9.91 2.47
N ILE A 95 -2.04 -9.02 3.43
CA ILE A 95 -1.35 -7.74 3.53
C ILE A 95 -0.70 -7.67 4.91
N SER A 96 0.61 -7.44 4.96
CA SER A 96 1.32 -7.17 6.21
C SER A 96 1.72 -5.70 6.25
N LEU A 97 1.25 -5.00 7.26
CA LEU A 97 1.47 -3.57 7.45
C LEU A 97 2.35 -3.34 8.68
N THR A 98 3.13 -2.28 8.63
CA THR A 98 3.92 -1.83 9.76
C THR A 98 3.69 -0.33 9.95
N ASP A 99 3.24 0.04 11.14
CA ASP A 99 2.94 1.43 11.53
C ASP A 99 2.04 2.14 10.50
N SER A 100 1.08 1.41 9.95
CA SER A 100 0.15 1.96 8.97
C SER A 100 -0.96 2.73 9.65
N ARG A 101 -1.27 3.90 9.09
CA ARG A 101 -2.35 4.79 9.56
C ARG A 101 -3.61 4.70 8.69
N HIS A 102 -3.80 3.60 7.97
CA HIS A 102 -5.03 3.41 7.20
C HIS A 102 -6.25 3.32 8.13
N THR A 103 -7.40 3.82 7.66
CA THR A 103 -8.68 3.69 8.37
C THR A 103 -9.63 2.78 7.58
N LEU A 104 -10.60 2.15 8.26
CA LEU A 104 -11.59 1.31 7.59
C LEU A 104 -12.73 2.13 6.96
N ASN A 105 -12.89 3.39 7.31
CA ASN A 105 -14.11 4.12 7.00
C ASN A 105 -14.00 5.25 5.99
N ASN A 106 -12.87 5.80 5.70
CA ASN A 106 -12.63 6.81 4.64
C ASN A 106 -11.24 7.40 4.83
N ASP A 107 -10.28 6.95 4.07
CA ASP A 107 -9.03 7.69 3.95
C ASP A 107 -9.27 8.88 3.01
N LEU A 108 -9.92 9.91 3.54
CA LEU A 108 -10.22 11.17 2.84
C LEU A 108 -8.98 11.89 2.28
N ASN A 109 -7.78 11.43 2.64
CA ASN A 109 -6.53 12.05 2.26
C ASN A 109 -6.09 11.77 0.81
N PHE A 110 -6.74 10.84 0.12
CA PHE A 110 -6.32 10.42 -1.23
C PHE A 110 -7.36 10.73 -2.32
N GLY A 111 -8.34 11.56 -2.04
CA GLY A 111 -9.33 11.98 -3.04
C GLY A 111 -10.30 10.88 -3.48
N LEU A 112 -10.26 9.70 -2.87
CA LEU A 112 -11.17 8.60 -3.12
C LEU A 112 -12.34 8.69 -2.14
N MET A 113 -13.46 9.22 -2.61
CA MET A 113 -14.68 9.45 -1.81
C MET A 113 -15.60 8.22 -1.74
N THR A 114 -15.11 7.02 -2.03
CA THR A 114 -15.94 5.80 -2.00
C THR A 114 -15.74 5.05 -0.70
N ALA A 115 -16.85 4.72 -0.05
CA ALA A 115 -16.83 3.82 1.11
C ALA A 115 -16.26 2.46 0.70
N ASP A 116 -15.54 1.82 1.62
CA ASP A 116 -15.06 0.45 1.41
C ASP A 116 -16.25 -0.49 1.10
N SER A 117 -16.10 -1.34 0.09
CA SER A 117 -17.02 -2.44 -0.13
C SER A 117 -16.99 -3.42 1.05
N GLN A 118 -18.04 -4.19 1.23
CA GLN A 118 -18.04 -5.23 2.25
C GLN A 118 -16.92 -6.26 2.00
N THR A 119 -16.65 -6.57 0.76
CA THR A 119 -15.57 -7.50 0.35
C THR A 119 -14.19 -6.97 0.75
N THR A 120 -13.91 -5.70 0.49
CA THR A 120 -12.67 -5.05 0.94
C THR A 120 -12.53 -5.06 2.46
N ARG A 121 -13.61 -4.75 3.21
CA ARG A 121 -13.60 -4.78 4.68
C ARG A 121 -13.33 -6.17 5.20
N ASP A 122 -14.03 -7.17 4.69
CA ASP A 122 -13.86 -8.58 5.07
C ASP A 122 -12.43 -9.07 4.79
N PHE A 123 -11.85 -8.65 3.67
CA PHE A 123 -10.47 -8.99 3.35
C PHE A 123 -9.48 -8.32 4.32
N LEU A 124 -9.65 -7.03 4.59
CA LEU A 124 -8.79 -6.30 5.53
C LEU A 124 -8.87 -6.89 6.93
N GLU A 125 -10.05 -7.27 7.39
CA GLU A 125 -10.23 -7.87 8.71
C GLU A 125 -9.59 -9.27 8.82
N LYS A 126 -9.77 -10.11 7.80
CA LYS A 126 -9.38 -11.52 7.87
C LYS A 126 -7.97 -11.81 7.38
N HIS A 127 -7.46 -10.99 6.46
CA HIS A 127 -6.21 -11.24 5.73
C HIS A 127 -5.17 -10.12 5.86
N THR A 128 -5.36 -9.20 6.81
CA THR A 128 -4.40 -8.12 7.04
C THR A 128 -3.93 -8.09 8.48
N ILE A 129 -2.63 -7.87 8.67
CA ILE A 129 -2.01 -7.65 9.99
C ILE A 129 -1.30 -6.30 9.94
N ASN A 130 -1.54 -5.45 10.94
CA ASN A 130 -0.81 -4.21 11.13
C ASN A 130 0.02 -4.28 12.42
N TRP A 131 1.33 -4.25 12.28
CA TRP A 131 2.28 -4.21 13.40
C TRP A 131 2.49 -2.76 13.80
N ILE A 132 2.07 -2.40 15.02
CA ILE A 132 2.17 -1.04 15.54
C ILE A 132 3.04 -1.00 16.80
N VAL A 133 3.64 0.16 17.07
CA VAL A 133 4.28 0.42 18.34
C VAL A 133 3.19 0.68 19.38
N SER A 134 3.13 -0.13 20.42
CA SER A 134 2.17 0.04 21.52
C SER A 134 2.85 -0.19 22.87
N GLY A 135 2.19 0.24 23.95
CA GLY A 135 2.63 -0.05 25.33
C GLY A 135 2.33 -1.48 25.79
N LEU A 136 1.75 -2.32 24.92
CA LEU A 136 1.44 -3.70 25.24
C LEU A 136 2.66 -4.60 25.13
N LYS A 137 2.58 -5.79 25.78
CA LYS A 137 3.61 -6.81 25.64
C LYS A 137 3.80 -7.18 24.17
N GLN A 138 5.07 -7.32 23.74
CA GLN A 138 5.40 -7.70 22.36
C GLN A 138 4.63 -8.97 21.93
N GLY A 139 4.04 -8.92 20.74
CA GLY A 139 3.26 -10.01 20.18
C GLY A 139 1.80 -10.08 20.67
N SER A 140 1.37 -9.16 21.56
CA SER A 140 -0.03 -9.02 21.93
C SER A 140 -0.85 -8.55 20.70
N ARG A 141 -2.05 -9.09 20.55
CA ARG A 141 -3.00 -8.55 19.57
C ARG A 141 -3.75 -7.40 20.19
N ASP A 142 -3.55 -6.21 19.66
CA ASP A 142 -4.37 -5.05 19.99
C ASP A 142 -5.47 -4.96 18.93
N TYR A 143 -6.67 -5.27 19.30
CA TYR A 143 -7.82 -4.94 18.47
C TYR A 143 -8.09 -3.45 18.71
N VAL A 144 -7.48 -2.59 17.90
CA VAL A 144 -7.83 -1.17 17.88
C VAL A 144 -9.31 -1.08 17.53
N ARG A 145 -10.17 -1.03 18.54
CA ARG A 145 -11.54 -0.55 18.35
C ARG A 145 -11.39 0.85 17.80
N GLU A 146 -11.93 1.11 16.62
CA GLU A 146 -12.07 2.46 16.11
C GLU A 146 -12.68 3.31 17.22
N ARG A 147 -11.89 4.21 17.81
CA ARG A 147 -12.46 5.25 18.64
C ARG A 147 -13.30 6.09 17.68
N ARG A 148 -14.60 6.04 17.84
CA ARG A 148 -15.49 6.97 17.17
C ARG A 148 -15.01 8.36 17.55
N VAL A 149 -14.80 9.22 16.53
CA VAL A 149 -14.58 10.65 16.75
C VAL A 149 -15.81 11.16 17.47
N GLY A 150 -15.71 11.37 18.79
CA GLY A 150 -16.85 11.75 19.65
C GLY A 150 -16.74 11.31 21.11
N ASP A 151 -15.78 10.46 21.46
CA ASP A 151 -15.55 10.00 22.84
C ASP A 151 -14.37 10.77 23.49
N LEU A 152 -14.42 12.11 23.47
CA LEU A 152 -13.64 13.02 24.34
C LEU A 152 -14.58 13.89 25.13
#